data_4683e58960bbc6083fb80f2601950082
#
_entry.id   4683e58960bbc6083fb80f2601950082
#
_cell.length_a   1.000
_cell.length_b   1.000
_cell.length_c   1.000
_cell.angle_alpha   90.00
_cell.angle_beta   90.00
_cell.angle_gamma   90.00
#
_symmetry.space_group_name_H-M   'P 1'
#
loop_
_entity.id
_entity.type
_entity.pdbx_description
1 polymer ?
#
loop_
_entity_poly.entity_id
_entity_poly.type
_entity_poly.pdbx_seq_one_letter_code
_entity_poly.pdbx_strand_id
1 'polypeptide(L)'
;MRSSEFNKAQVAGASFIGALLGATALTPTVALAQDEAVTDDVITVTTQRREENILDVPYNITVLGGDEIDGSITLDSAELLRSIPGASQIDQGPRAFQFNSIRIRGLNVNSSGFGDFLLGSVPTVSTYVNETPVFANLALIDLERVEVQRGPQATLYGSGALGGTVKYFTREPELGEFGGYVTASGSRATGSDSFGYTTGIVANIPAGDNFAFRANVLWQDFPGITDYTNLYVLDDEGAPAIGPGGIFAYGSDNQTFRSQDDADTYESLYARLSAKWAPSDTIEFVGSYFYQQDDSGGRRQPSAGANGDGEPYGRYENGAVIEEPADRDLHMGSLEANIDLGFATLTSASSYYDNQGSSDTDNTGFFANSLAQFYYSTYYVFPRPLYTAEREFYDESFIQEIRLVSQTDSALEYVFGAFYQDQQRGLTQISDLLGFERWADAFFFTDFVFTDNVFDFDRNEDYREIALFGELTYNITEELKVTGGARWFDNKSTTRIQVRSGLYDFFNGSDDTTFTAEDSEVLFRANVAYEIADDDLVYATFSEGYRRGGSNGVPISGQFANDPEYLLFDNDQVTNYEVGV
;
A
#
# COMPACT_ATOMS: atom_id res chain seq x y z
N MET A 1 -3.50 32.59 -12.33
CA MET A 1 -2.17 33.20 -12.27
C MET A 1 -1.65 33.14 -10.84
N ARG A 2 -1.04 32.07 -10.50
CA ARG A 2 0.02 31.92 -9.50
C ARG A 2 0.72 30.61 -9.84
N SER A 3 1.76 30.72 -10.64
CA SER A 3 2.72 29.65 -10.85
C SER A 3 3.45 29.41 -9.53
N SER A 4 3.22 28.28 -8.90
CA SER A 4 4.15 27.72 -7.93
C SER A 4 5.29 27.10 -8.74
N GLU A 5 6.39 27.85 -8.88
CA GLU A 5 7.66 27.27 -9.27
C GLU A 5 8.07 26.27 -8.19
N PHE A 6 7.73 25.02 -8.38
CA PHE A 6 8.39 23.94 -7.68
C PHE A 6 9.79 23.82 -8.27
N ASN A 7 10.75 24.24 -7.49
CA ASN A 7 12.17 23.99 -7.69
C ASN A 7 12.36 22.48 -7.84
N LYS A 8 12.54 22.02 -9.09
CA LYS A 8 13.19 20.74 -9.35
C LYS A 8 14.62 20.87 -8.81
N ALA A 9 14.81 20.48 -7.56
CA ALA A 9 16.11 20.13 -7.08
C ALA A 9 16.50 18.87 -7.86
N GLN A 10 17.21 19.07 -8.97
CA GLN A 10 18.03 18.01 -9.55
C GLN A 10 18.96 17.55 -8.43
N VAL A 11 18.64 16.47 -7.79
CA VAL A 11 19.60 15.69 -7.03
C VAL A 11 20.54 15.14 -8.10
N ALA A 12 21.59 15.90 -8.36
CA ALA A 12 22.74 15.42 -9.10
C ALA A 12 23.17 14.14 -8.39
N GLY A 13 23.03 13.01 -9.07
CA GLY A 13 23.57 11.74 -8.64
C GLY A 13 25.06 11.94 -8.34
N ALA A 14 25.38 12.21 -7.09
CA ALA A 14 26.73 12.26 -6.62
C ALA A 14 27.26 10.85 -6.67
N SER A 15 28.08 10.58 -7.68
CA SER A 15 28.98 9.42 -7.73
C SER A 15 29.78 9.33 -6.43
N PHE A 16 29.24 8.67 -5.44
CA PHE A 16 29.93 8.25 -4.21
C PHE A 16 30.40 6.79 -4.32
N ILE A 17 30.95 6.42 -5.49
CA ILE A 17 31.70 5.18 -5.67
C ILE A 17 33.16 5.57 -5.94
N GLY A 18 33.90 5.77 -4.88
CA GLY A 18 35.31 6.09 -5.04
C GLY A 18 36.08 6.34 -3.77
N ALA A 19 35.94 5.53 -2.74
CA ALA A 19 36.95 5.44 -1.68
C ALA A 19 36.61 4.36 -0.64
N LEU A 20 36.68 3.07 -1.01
CA LEU A 20 36.94 1.95 -0.06
C LEU A 20 37.38 0.69 -0.81
N LEU A 21 38.39 0.80 -1.65
CA LEU A 21 39.20 -0.33 -2.09
C LEU A 21 40.55 -0.23 -1.42
N GLY A 22 40.56 -0.44 -0.11
CA GLY A 22 41.74 -0.80 0.68
C GLY A 22 41.72 -2.29 0.89
N ALA A 23 42.39 -3.01 -0.01
CA ALA A 23 42.52 -4.46 0.05
C ALA A 23 43.21 -4.90 1.33
N THR A 24 42.50 -5.61 2.18
CA THR A 24 43.07 -6.65 3.02
C THR A 24 42.58 -7.98 2.49
N ALA A 25 43.52 -8.76 1.96
CA ALA A 25 43.28 -10.13 1.54
C ALA A 25 42.85 -10.96 2.75
N LEU A 26 41.55 -11.14 2.93
CA LEU A 26 41.00 -12.18 3.80
C LEU A 26 40.95 -13.47 2.98
N THR A 27 41.86 -14.36 3.24
CA THR A 27 41.75 -15.76 2.81
C THR A 27 40.47 -16.35 3.38
N PRO A 28 39.58 -16.94 2.56
CA PRO A 28 38.42 -17.63 3.09
C PRO A 28 38.91 -18.87 3.84
N THR A 29 38.83 -18.85 5.14
CA THR A 29 38.83 -20.08 5.93
C THR A 29 37.46 -20.72 5.65
N VAL A 30 37.48 -21.83 4.91
CA VAL A 30 36.30 -22.71 4.81
C VAL A 30 36.10 -23.27 6.21
N ALA A 31 35.20 -22.66 6.96
CA ALA A 31 34.63 -23.28 8.14
C ALA A 31 33.76 -24.44 7.61
N LEU A 32 34.21 -25.66 7.87
CA LEU A 32 33.35 -26.83 7.75
C LEU A 32 32.22 -26.61 8.75
N ALA A 33 31.02 -26.43 8.24
CA ALA A 33 29.79 -26.42 9.04
C ALA A 33 29.83 -27.74 9.85
N GLN A 34 29.97 -27.64 11.15
CA GLN A 34 29.55 -28.70 12.05
C GLN A 34 28.02 -28.75 11.91
N ASP A 35 27.49 -29.96 11.72
CA ASP A 35 26.07 -30.23 11.94
C ASP A 35 25.73 -29.71 13.36
N GLU A 36 25.21 -28.49 13.46
CA GLU A 36 24.45 -28.08 14.62
C GLU A 36 23.23 -28.98 14.61
N ALA A 37 23.03 -29.69 15.71
CA ALA A 37 21.80 -30.40 15.97
C ALA A 37 20.65 -29.42 15.68
N VAL A 38 19.72 -29.86 14.85
CA VAL A 38 18.44 -29.16 14.65
C VAL A 38 17.84 -29.01 16.06
N THR A 39 18.06 -27.88 16.68
CA THR A 39 17.22 -27.43 17.77
C THR A 39 15.86 -27.18 17.12
N ASP A 40 14.82 -27.82 17.60
CA ASP A 40 13.44 -27.46 17.25
C ASP A 40 13.29 -25.98 17.59
N ASP A 41 13.51 -25.10 16.59
CA ASP A 41 13.26 -23.68 16.73
C ASP A 41 11.74 -23.52 16.86
N VAL A 42 11.30 -23.35 18.10
CA VAL A 42 9.91 -23.07 18.42
C VAL A 42 9.52 -21.75 17.77
N ILE A 43 8.68 -21.80 16.73
CA ILE A 43 8.21 -20.61 16.05
C ILE A 43 7.25 -19.87 16.99
N THR A 44 7.68 -18.73 17.50
CA THR A 44 6.87 -17.85 18.35
C THR A 44 6.09 -16.84 17.50
N VAL A 45 4.82 -16.65 17.83
CA VAL A 45 3.89 -15.73 17.14
C VAL A 45 3.25 -14.78 18.13
N THR A 46 2.76 -13.63 17.64
CA THR A 46 2.10 -12.59 18.45
C THR A 46 0.64 -12.36 18.05
N THR A 47 -0.06 -13.41 17.64
CA THR A 47 -1.41 -13.34 17.07
C THR A 47 -2.46 -12.77 18.02
N GLN A 48 -2.34 -13.07 19.30
CA GLN A 48 -3.25 -12.61 20.35
C GLN A 48 -2.69 -11.42 21.15
N ARG A 49 -1.80 -10.63 20.52
CA ARG A 49 -1.04 -9.58 21.21
C ARG A 49 -0.15 -10.14 22.35
N ARG A 50 0.13 -11.44 22.30
CA ARG A 50 0.92 -12.22 23.25
C ARG A 50 1.86 -13.14 22.46
N GLU A 51 3.06 -13.37 22.98
CA GLU A 51 3.97 -14.37 22.41
C GLU A 51 3.51 -15.78 22.79
N GLU A 52 3.25 -16.60 21.80
CA GLU A 52 2.82 -17.99 21.94
C GLU A 52 3.53 -18.86 20.92
N ASN A 53 3.69 -20.16 21.25
CA ASN A 53 4.15 -21.12 20.26
C ASN A 53 3.07 -21.29 19.17
N ILE A 54 3.46 -21.31 17.90
CA ILE A 54 2.54 -21.47 16.78
C ILE A 54 1.66 -22.74 16.89
N LEU A 55 2.16 -23.81 17.51
CA LEU A 55 1.45 -25.06 17.72
C LEU A 55 0.30 -24.94 18.75
N ASP A 56 0.42 -23.98 19.68
CA ASP A 56 -0.57 -23.74 20.72
C ASP A 56 -1.66 -22.73 20.30
N VAL A 57 -1.50 -22.14 19.09
CA VAL A 57 -2.42 -21.09 18.60
C VAL A 57 -3.66 -21.72 17.97
N PRO A 58 -4.87 -21.53 18.54
CA PRO A 58 -6.09 -22.11 18.03
C PRO A 58 -6.72 -21.27 16.89
N TYR A 59 -5.94 -20.89 15.92
CA TYR A 59 -6.34 -20.09 14.76
C TYR A 59 -5.54 -20.49 13.54
N ASN A 60 -6.11 -20.18 12.37
CA ASN A 60 -5.46 -20.43 11.11
C ASN A 60 -4.39 -19.35 10.83
N ILE A 61 -3.14 -19.68 11.11
CA ILE A 61 -1.98 -18.79 10.92
C ILE A 61 -0.93 -19.43 10.01
N THR A 62 -0.18 -18.61 9.33
CA THR A 62 1.07 -18.96 8.64
C THR A 62 2.13 -17.95 9.03
N VAL A 63 3.33 -18.45 9.32
CA VAL A 63 4.49 -17.62 9.64
C VAL A 63 5.60 -17.93 8.66
N LEU A 64 6.25 -16.88 8.17
CA LEU A 64 7.45 -16.95 7.35
C LEU A 64 8.57 -16.28 8.13
N GLY A 65 9.65 -17.00 8.41
CA GLY A 65 10.81 -16.47 9.09
C GLY A 65 11.61 -15.50 8.23
N GLY A 66 12.26 -14.53 8.85
CA GLY A 66 13.07 -13.55 8.13
C GLY A 66 14.21 -14.18 7.33
N ASP A 67 14.85 -15.20 7.84
CA ASP A 67 15.94 -15.90 7.14
C ASP A 67 15.42 -16.65 5.90
N GLU A 68 14.19 -17.17 5.93
CA GLU A 68 13.54 -17.76 4.76
C GLU A 68 13.22 -16.68 3.70
N ILE A 69 12.77 -15.51 4.14
CA ILE A 69 12.49 -14.36 3.26
C ILE A 69 13.79 -13.83 2.65
N ASP A 70 14.82 -13.60 3.46
CA ASP A 70 16.13 -13.11 3.03
C ASP A 70 16.85 -14.11 2.11
N GLY A 71 16.64 -15.41 2.31
CA GLY A 71 17.18 -16.49 1.48
C GLY A 71 16.39 -16.74 0.17
N SER A 72 15.19 -16.21 0.06
CA SER A 72 14.35 -16.31 -1.13
C SER A 72 14.70 -15.18 -2.13
N ILE A 73 14.28 -15.35 -3.41
CA ILE A 73 14.36 -14.29 -4.42
C ILE A 73 13.10 -13.42 -4.32
N THR A 74 12.48 -13.36 -3.15
CA THR A 74 11.26 -12.59 -2.93
C THR A 74 11.57 -11.10 -3.02
N LEU A 75 11.05 -10.45 -4.04
CA LEU A 75 11.32 -9.05 -4.35
C LEU A 75 10.27 -8.11 -3.74
N ASP A 76 9.05 -8.62 -3.51
CA ASP A 76 7.93 -7.82 -3.03
C ASP A 76 6.93 -8.64 -2.19
N SER A 77 5.97 -7.94 -1.59
CA SER A 77 4.91 -8.55 -0.77
C SER A 77 3.96 -9.45 -1.57
N ALA A 78 3.78 -9.22 -2.86
CA ALA A 78 2.90 -10.03 -3.70
C ALA A 78 3.48 -11.43 -3.92
N GLU A 79 4.79 -11.52 -4.15
CA GLU A 79 5.48 -12.80 -4.29
C GLU A 79 5.49 -13.58 -2.99
N LEU A 80 5.78 -12.91 -1.87
CA LEU A 80 5.68 -13.51 -0.54
C LEU A 80 4.32 -14.14 -0.28
N LEU A 81 3.25 -13.40 -0.55
CA LEU A 81 1.88 -13.87 -0.29
C LEU A 81 1.43 -15.00 -1.22
N ARG A 82 2.05 -15.17 -2.40
CA ARG A 82 1.80 -16.32 -3.28
C ARG A 82 2.21 -17.65 -2.66
N SER A 83 3.16 -17.65 -1.74
CA SER A 83 3.58 -18.86 -1.01
C SER A 83 2.57 -19.30 0.05
N ILE A 84 1.64 -18.42 0.45
CA ILE A 84 0.70 -18.63 1.56
C ILE A 84 -0.63 -19.18 1.03
N PRO A 85 -1.05 -20.39 1.43
CA PRO A 85 -2.31 -20.97 0.99
C PRO A 85 -3.52 -20.10 1.35
N GLY A 86 -4.37 -19.80 0.35
CA GLY A 86 -5.57 -18.99 0.52
C GLY A 86 -5.34 -17.48 0.61
N ALA A 87 -4.09 -17.03 0.51
CA ALA A 87 -3.75 -15.62 0.32
C ALA A 87 -3.36 -15.37 -1.15
N SER A 88 -3.62 -14.16 -1.63
CA SER A 88 -3.18 -13.68 -2.93
C SER A 88 -3.12 -12.15 -2.93
N GLN A 89 -2.27 -11.60 -3.75
CA GLN A 89 -2.22 -10.17 -4.03
C GLN A 89 -2.35 -9.98 -5.54
N ILE A 90 -3.09 -8.95 -5.96
CA ILE A 90 -3.06 -8.54 -7.36
C ILE A 90 -1.83 -7.67 -7.54
N ASP A 91 -0.89 -8.18 -8.30
CA ASP A 91 0.26 -7.43 -8.77
C ASP A 91 -0.15 -6.69 -10.05
N GLN A 92 -0.22 -5.36 -9.97
CA GLN A 92 -0.49 -4.47 -11.09
C GLN A 92 0.80 -3.82 -11.64
N GLY A 93 1.93 -4.36 -11.24
CA GLY A 93 3.25 -3.84 -11.60
C GLY A 93 3.73 -2.73 -10.65
N PRO A 94 4.91 -2.17 -10.95
CA PRO A 94 5.62 -1.28 -10.04
C PRO A 94 4.89 0.03 -9.74
N ARG A 95 4.02 0.49 -10.63
CA ARG A 95 3.21 1.70 -10.43
C ARG A 95 2.13 1.55 -9.37
N ALA A 96 1.82 0.31 -8.96
CA ALA A 96 0.74 0.03 -8.02
C ALA A 96 1.20 0.03 -6.54
N PHE A 97 2.17 0.84 -6.18
CA PHE A 97 2.72 0.90 -4.81
C PHE A 97 1.71 1.35 -3.75
N GLN A 98 0.56 1.88 -4.15
CA GLN A 98 -0.53 2.24 -3.24
C GLN A 98 -1.56 1.14 -3.04
N PHE A 99 -1.56 0.15 -3.93
CA PHE A 99 -2.55 -0.91 -3.89
C PHE A 99 -2.01 -2.13 -3.15
N ASN A 100 -2.20 -2.15 -1.86
CA ASN A 100 -2.11 -3.40 -1.14
C ASN A 100 -3.44 -4.15 -1.25
N SER A 101 -3.74 -4.70 -2.42
CA SER A 101 -4.97 -5.49 -2.62
C SER A 101 -4.76 -6.94 -2.20
N ILE A 102 -4.37 -7.14 -0.95
CA ILE A 102 -4.27 -8.48 -0.36
C ILE A 102 -5.67 -9.06 -0.24
N ARG A 103 -5.81 -10.32 -0.66
CA ARG A 103 -7.04 -11.10 -0.58
C ARG A 103 -6.77 -12.34 0.23
N ILE A 104 -7.59 -12.60 1.22
CA ILE A 104 -7.57 -13.84 1.99
C ILE A 104 -8.92 -14.53 1.84
N ARG A 105 -8.91 -15.83 1.55
CA ARG A 105 -10.11 -16.66 1.33
C ARG A 105 -11.05 -16.11 0.25
N GLY A 106 -10.49 -15.37 -0.73
CA GLY A 106 -11.25 -14.79 -1.84
C GLY A 106 -12.06 -13.54 -1.51
N LEU A 107 -12.03 -13.05 -0.26
CA LEU A 107 -12.69 -11.80 0.10
C LEU A 107 -11.98 -10.62 -0.57
N ASN A 108 -12.73 -9.95 -1.44
CA ASN A 108 -12.28 -8.75 -2.14
C ASN A 108 -13.45 -7.81 -2.36
N VAL A 109 -13.32 -6.60 -1.89
CA VAL A 109 -14.32 -5.54 -2.09
C VAL A 109 -13.79 -4.41 -2.95
N ASN A 110 -12.52 -4.47 -3.32
CA ASN A 110 -11.95 -3.48 -4.20
C ASN A 110 -12.30 -3.86 -5.63
N SER A 111 -13.09 -3.04 -6.29
CA SER A 111 -13.20 -3.13 -7.74
C SER A 111 -11.80 -2.89 -8.31
N SER A 112 -11.27 -3.85 -9.01
CA SER A 112 -9.99 -3.78 -9.72
C SER A 112 -10.08 -2.83 -10.92
N GLY A 113 -10.76 -1.68 -10.70
CA GLY A 113 -11.11 -0.89 -11.84
C GLY A 113 -10.38 0.36 -11.99
N PHE A 114 -9.95 1.05 -12.64
CA PHE A 114 -9.84 2.34 -13.29
C PHE A 114 -9.12 3.46 -12.52
N GLY A 115 -8.50 3.22 -11.38
CA GLY A 115 -7.81 4.30 -10.68
C GLY A 115 -6.43 3.88 -10.21
N ASP A 116 -5.47 4.76 -10.32
CA ASP A 116 -4.15 4.56 -9.74
C ASP A 116 -4.21 4.65 -8.22
N PHE A 117 -5.27 5.26 -7.70
CA PHE A 117 -5.48 5.47 -6.28
C PHE A 117 -6.87 5.05 -5.87
N LEU A 118 -6.95 4.12 -4.91
CA LEU A 118 -8.23 3.71 -4.34
C LEU A 118 -8.71 4.74 -3.33
N LEU A 119 -9.71 5.48 -3.73
CA LEU A 119 -10.45 6.32 -2.82
C LEU A 119 -11.61 5.57 -2.22
N GLY A 120 -11.66 5.61 -0.93
CA GLY A 120 -12.88 5.41 -0.19
C GLY A 120 -13.10 4.05 0.41
N SER A 121 -12.53 2.97 -0.03
CA SER A 121 -12.74 1.68 0.63
C SER A 121 -11.52 1.24 1.42
N VAL A 122 -11.73 0.90 2.68
CA VAL A 122 -10.73 0.21 3.48
C VAL A 122 -10.54 -1.21 2.93
N PRO A 123 -9.32 -1.75 2.82
CA PRO A 123 -9.08 -3.12 2.42
C PRO A 123 -9.80 -4.14 3.31
N THR A 124 -9.98 -5.37 2.80
CA THR A 124 -10.56 -6.48 3.58
C THR A 124 -9.53 -7.21 4.43
N VAL A 125 -8.26 -6.91 4.26
CA VAL A 125 -7.14 -7.47 5.02
C VAL A 125 -6.37 -6.31 5.63
N SER A 126 -6.24 -6.31 6.94
CA SER A 126 -5.43 -5.31 7.66
C SER A 126 -3.95 -5.63 7.51
N THR A 127 -3.15 -4.62 7.25
CA THR A 127 -1.69 -4.73 7.16
C THR A 127 -1.04 -3.94 8.29
N TYR A 128 -0.05 -4.54 8.94
CA TYR A 128 0.71 -3.93 10.02
C TYR A 128 2.21 -4.00 9.76
N VAL A 129 2.91 -2.95 10.13
CA VAL A 129 4.37 -2.96 10.30
C VAL A 129 4.64 -2.78 11.78
N ASN A 130 5.17 -3.81 12.43
CA ASN A 130 5.21 -3.94 13.89
C ASN A 130 3.81 -3.70 14.50
N GLU A 131 3.62 -2.63 15.28
CA GLU A 131 2.34 -2.29 15.89
C GLU A 131 1.55 -1.21 15.12
N THR A 132 2.06 -0.73 13.98
CA THR A 132 1.43 0.32 13.18
C THR A 132 0.57 -0.26 12.07
N PRO A 133 -0.76 -0.05 12.05
CA PRO A 133 -1.59 -0.34 10.89
C PRO A 133 -1.25 0.63 9.74
N VAL A 134 -0.89 0.10 8.58
CA VAL A 134 -0.54 0.89 7.40
C VAL A 134 -1.02 0.21 6.12
N PHE A 135 -1.60 0.98 5.21
CA PHE A 135 -2.10 0.48 3.93
C PHE A 135 -1.18 0.91 2.78
N ALA A 136 0.08 0.53 2.86
CA ALA A 136 1.07 0.81 1.84
C ALA A 136 1.97 -0.41 1.63
N ASN A 137 2.48 -0.57 0.41
CA ASN A 137 3.51 -1.56 0.15
C ASN A 137 4.85 -1.02 0.66
N LEU A 138 5.53 -1.81 1.45
CA LEU A 138 6.86 -1.51 1.96
C LEU A 138 7.88 -2.52 1.41
N ALA A 139 9.11 -2.05 1.25
CA ALA A 139 10.21 -2.91 0.88
C ALA A 139 10.48 -3.96 1.96
N LEU A 140 10.71 -5.21 1.54
CA LEU A 140 10.94 -6.34 2.43
C LEU A 140 12.45 -6.52 2.64
N ILE A 141 12.98 -5.86 3.65
CA ILE A 141 14.38 -6.05 4.09
C ILE A 141 14.46 -6.06 5.61
N ASP A 142 15.33 -6.91 6.14
CA ASP A 142 15.64 -6.99 7.57
C ASP A 142 14.38 -7.27 8.41
N LEU A 143 13.55 -8.18 7.91
CA LEU A 143 12.39 -8.69 8.62
C LEU A 143 12.83 -9.78 9.61
N GLU A 144 12.18 -9.83 10.74
CA GLU A 144 12.27 -10.93 11.69
C GLU A 144 11.35 -12.07 11.25
N ARG A 145 10.10 -11.72 10.90
CA ARG A 145 9.08 -12.65 10.41
C ARG A 145 7.90 -11.90 9.78
N VAL A 146 7.09 -12.65 9.06
CA VAL A 146 5.75 -12.21 8.59
C VAL A 146 4.71 -13.20 9.09
N GLU A 147 3.68 -12.68 9.76
CA GLU A 147 2.55 -13.46 10.25
C GLU A 147 1.30 -13.16 9.41
N VAL A 148 0.65 -14.20 8.91
CA VAL A 148 -0.61 -14.10 8.15
C VAL A 148 -1.70 -14.88 8.86
N GLN A 149 -2.62 -14.14 9.48
CA GLN A 149 -3.79 -14.69 10.13
C GLN A 149 -4.96 -14.70 9.16
N ARG A 150 -5.63 -15.83 9.02
CA ARG A 150 -6.74 -16.01 8.10
C ARG A 150 -8.07 -16.10 8.86
N GLY A 151 -9.05 -15.32 8.42
CA GLY A 151 -10.35 -15.16 9.05
C GLY A 151 -10.46 -13.84 9.83
N PRO A 152 -11.68 -13.45 10.24
CA PRO A 152 -11.92 -12.16 10.91
C PRO A 152 -11.15 -12.01 12.20
N GLN A 153 -10.46 -10.88 12.35
CA GLN A 153 -9.62 -10.52 13.49
C GLN A 153 -9.97 -9.14 14.10
N ALA A 154 -11.17 -8.63 13.78
CA ALA A 154 -11.49 -7.25 14.13
C ALA A 154 -11.55 -6.97 15.63
N THR A 155 -11.74 -7.98 16.49
CA THR A 155 -11.73 -7.81 17.96
C THR A 155 -10.42 -7.20 18.45
N LEU A 156 -9.28 -7.66 17.94
CA LEU A 156 -7.96 -7.18 18.34
C LEU A 156 -7.35 -6.17 17.36
N TYR A 157 -7.72 -6.24 16.07
CA TYR A 157 -7.07 -5.49 14.98
C TYR A 157 -7.98 -4.45 14.30
N GLY A 158 -9.26 -4.36 14.68
CA GLY A 158 -10.17 -3.31 14.23
C GLY A 158 -10.63 -3.42 12.78
N SER A 159 -10.93 -2.28 12.18
CA SER A 159 -11.47 -2.16 10.83
C SER A 159 -10.52 -2.71 9.76
N GLY A 160 -11.10 -3.37 8.74
CA GLY A 160 -10.34 -3.93 7.63
C GLY A 160 -9.83 -5.36 7.86
N ALA A 161 -10.02 -5.94 9.04
CA ALA A 161 -9.63 -7.33 9.34
C ALA A 161 -10.76 -8.33 9.09
N LEU A 162 -11.47 -8.23 7.94
CA LEU A 162 -12.55 -9.15 7.58
C LEU A 162 -12.01 -10.49 7.08
N GLY A 163 -11.05 -10.46 6.18
CA GLY A 163 -10.43 -11.66 5.59
C GLY A 163 -9.28 -12.19 6.41
N GLY A 164 -8.65 -11.30 7.17
CA GLY A 164 -7.47 -11.61 7.96
C GLY A 164 -6.58 -10.41 8.21
N THR A 165 -5.39 -10.69 8.73
CA THR A 165 -4.36 -9.68 9.04
C THR A 165 -3.00 -10.18 8.56
N VAL A 166 -2.21 -9.29 7.99
CA VAL A 166 -0.80 -9.50 7.63
C VAL A 166 0.06 -8.58 8.49
N LYS A 167 0.99 -9.14 9.24
CA LYS A 167 1.90 -8.38 10.10
C LYS A 167 3.34 -8.62 9.67
N TYR A 168 4.05 -7.55 9.37
CA TYR A 168 5.48 -7.53 9.09
C TYR A 168 6.21 -7.10 10.36
N PHE A 169 7.03 -7.97 10.92
CA PHE A 169 7.89 -7.66 12.05
C PHE A 169 9.29 -7.36 11.55
N THR A 170 9.78 -6.18 11.85
CA THR A 170 11.16 -5.81 11.52
C THR A 170 12.10 -6.23 12.64
N ARG A 171 13.32 -6.66 12.32
CA ARG A 171 14.32 -6.96 13.35
C ARG A 171 14.62 -5.73 14.18
N GLU A 172 14.60 -5.90 15.49
CA GLU A 172 14.90 -4.84 16.45
C GLU A 172 16.42 -4.63 16.60
N PRO A 173 16.83 -3.46 17.16
CA PRO A 173 18.21 -3.28 17.58
C PRO A 173 18.60 -4.27 18.70
N GLU A 174 19.71 -4.96 18.52
CA GLU A 174 20.26 -5.93 19.46
C GLU A 174 21.26 -5.27 20.40
N LEU A 175 21.02 -5.42 21.72
CA LEU A 175 21.89 -4.86 22.75
C LEU A 175 23.19 -5.65 22.85
N GLY A 176 24.33 -4.95 22.96
CA GLY A 176 25.62 -5.55 23.20
C GLY A 176 26.29 -6.25 22.01
N GLU A 177 25.61 -6.39 20.87
CA GLU A 177 26.12 -7.06 19.69
C GLU A 177 26.29 -6.11 18.51
N PHE A 178 27.49 -6.06 17.93
CA PHE A 178 27.74 -5.37 16.66
C PHE A 178 27.63 -6.35 15.51
N GLY A 179 26.73 -6.08 14.57
CA GLY A 179 26.50 -6.97 13.44
C GLY A 179 25.97 -6.23 12.22
N GLY A 180 25.76 -6.96 11.14
CA GLY A 180 25.15 -6.44 9.93
C GLY A 180 25.56 -7.24 8.69
N TYR A 181 24.92 -6.91 7.59
CA TYR A 181 25.17 -7.55 6.30
C TYR A 181 24.96 -6.60 5.13
N VAL A 182 25.48 -6.99 3.98
CA VAL A 182 25.25 -6.32 2.70
C VAL A 182 24.63 -7.33 1.76
N THR A 183 23.57 -6.96 1.09
CA THR A 183 22.96 -7.73 0.02
C THR A 183 23.14 -7.02 -1.31
N ALA A 184 23.36 -7.79 -2.38
CA ALA A 184 23.39 -7.26 -3.74
C ALA A 184 22.90 -8.34 -4.70
N SER A 185 21.97 -8.00 -5.56
CA SER A 185 21.49 -8.89 -6.61
C SER A 185 21.36 -8.14 -7.94
N GLY A 186 21.45 -8.91 -9.03
CA GLY A 186 21.19 -8.44 -10.37
C GLY A 186 20.22 -9.39 -11.05
N SER A 187 19.23 -8.86 -11.72
CA SER A 187 18.20 -9.62 -12.42
C SER A 187 18.01 -9.12 -13.85
N ARG A 188 17.48 -9.97 -14.71
CA ARG A 188 17.03 -9.58 -16.05
C ARG A 188 15.67 -10.20 -16.33
N ALA A 189 14.69 -9.36 -16.57
CA ALA A 189 13.36 -9.81 -16.95
C ALA A 189 13.33 -10.21 -18.44
N THR A 190 12.51 -11.21 -18.77
CA THR A 190 12.21 -11.51 -20.18
C THR A 190 11.37 -10.36 -20.74
N GLY A 191 11.80 -9.79 -21.83
CA GLY A 191 11.18 -8.61 -22.45
C GLY A 191 11.98 -7.33 -22.26
N SER A 192 12.94 -7.29 -21.33
CA SER A 192 13.83 -6.15 -21.15
C SER A 192 15.21 -6.37 -21.78
N ASP A 193 15.80 -5.33 -22.32
CA ASP A 193 17.18 -5.32 -22.80
C ASP A 193 18.21 -4.91 -21.73
N SER A 194 17.74 -4.51 -20.55
CA SER A 194 18.55 -4.01 -19.45
C SER A 194 18.59 -4.95 -18.22
N PHE A 195 19.44 -4.67 -17.26
CA PHE A 195 19.54 -5.38 -15.98
C PHE A 195 18.94 -4.54 -14.86
N GLY A 196 18.19 -5.19 -13.96
CA GLY A 196 17.77 -4.62 -12.71
C GLY A 196 18.77 -4.94 -11.59
N TYR A 197 18.84 -4.07 -10.61
CA TYR A 197 19.77 -4.17 -9.47
C TYR A 197 19.03 -3.94 -8.16
N THR A 198 19.41 -4.70 -7.15
CA THR A 198 19.02 -4.48 -5.76
C THR A 198 20.26 -4.45 -4.90
N THR A 199 20.41 -3.44 -4.04
CA THR A 199 21.53 -3.32 -3.12
C THR A 199 21.02 -2.88 -1.76
N GLY A 200 21.36 -3.62 -0.72
CA GLY A 200 20.96 -3.33 0.65
C GLY A 200 22.11 -3.40 1.64
N ILE A 201 22.03 -2.60 2.68
CA ILE A 201 22.98 -2.60 3.81
C ILE A 201 22.19 -2.59 5.10
N VAL A 202 22.53 -3.45 6.02
CA VAL A 202 21.99 -3.51 7.39
C VAL A 202 23.14 -3.42 8.38
N ALA A 203 22.97 -2.62 9.44
CA ALA A 203 23.94 -2.50 10.52
C ALA A 203 23.24 -2.41 11.87
N ASN A 204 23.70 -3.22 12.83
CA ASN A 204 23.34 -3.16 14.24
C ASN A 204 24.52 -2.60 15.05
N ILE A 205 24.29 -1.51 15.80
CA ILE A 205 25.34 -0.75 16.49
C ILE A 205 24.97 -0.59 17.95
N PRO A 206 25.53 -1.39 18.88
CA PRO A 206 25.32 -1.21 20.30
C PRO A 206 26.01 0.06 20.81
N ALA A 207 25.38 0.75 21.76
CA ALA A 207 25.88 1.96 22.39
C ALA A 207 25.83 1.84 23.93
N GLY A 208 26.66 0.94 24.46
CA GLY A 208 26.64 0.52 25.84
C GLY A 208 25.76 -0.72 26.06
N ASP A 209 25.46 -1.01 27.35
CA ASP A 209 24.78 -2.26 27.71
C ASP A 209 23.26 -2.22 27.53
N ASN A 210 22.68 -1.01 27.48
CA ASN A 210 21.24 -0.82 27.48
C ASN A 210 20.72 0.05 26.34
N PHE A 211 21.54 0.29 25.31
CA PHE A 211 21.16 1.08 24.15
C PHE A 211 21.76 0.51 22.87
N ALA A 212 20.96 0.45 21.81
CA ALA A 212 21.43 0.05 20.48
C ALA A 212 20.67 0.77 19.37
N PHE A 213 21.31 0.86 18.21
CA PHE A 213 20.72 1.30 16.96
C PHE A 213 20.74 0.19 15.93
N ARG A 214 19.72 0.13 15.08
CA ARG A 214 19.72 -0.68 13.88
C ARG A 214 19.29 0.18 12.69
N ALA A 215 20.08 0.15 11.64
CA ALA A 215 19.81 0.91 10.45
C ALA A 215 19.88 0.02 9.23
N ASN A 216 19.00 0.25 8.26
CA ASN A 216 19.09 -0.36 6.95
C ASN A 216 18.75 0.63 5.84
N VAL A 217 19.30 0.36 4.66
CA VAL A 217 18.99 1.08 3.41
C VAL A 217 18.90 0.02 2.32
N LEU A 218 17.86 0.09 1.51
CA LEU A 218 17.67 -0.73 0.32
C LEU A 218 17.45 0.18 -0.87
N TRP A 219 18.20 -0.03 -1.93
CA TRP A 219 18.00 0.61 -3.21
C TRP A 219 17.70 -0.45 -4.27
N GLN A 220 16.67 -0.20 -5.06
CA GLN A 220 16.23 -1.06 -6.15
C GLN A 220 16.09 -0.22 -7.41
N ASP A 221 16.56 -0.76 -8.53
CA ASP A 221 16.44 -0.17 -9.86
C ASP A 221 16.10 -1.30 -10.84
N PHE A 222 14.87 -1.32 -11.33
CA PHE A 222 14.38 -2.30 -12.27
C PHE A 222 14.04 -1.64 -13.60
N PRO A 223 14.62 -2.09 -14.72
CA PRO A 223 14.19 -1.66 -16.04
C PRO A 223 12.77 -2.16 -16.28
N GLY A 224 12.06 -1.44 -17.13
CA GLY A 224 10.76 -1.87 -17.64
C GLY A 224 10.84 -3.13 -18.51
N ILE A 225 9.68 -3.60 -18.89
CA ILE A 225 9.49 -4.68 -19.87
C ILE A 225 8.42 -4.33 -20.91
N THR A 226 7.80 -3.16 -20.77
CA THR A 226 6.66 -2.74 -21.58
C THR A 226 7.06 -1.60 -22.48
N ASP A 227 6.89 -1.81 -23.80
CA ASP A 227 7.20 -0.84 -24.82
C ASP A 227 5.97 0.01 -25.12
N TYR A 228 6.12 1.33 -25.04
CA TYR A 228 5.08 2.27 -25.45
C TYR A 228 5.30 2.62 -26.93
N THR A 229 4.41 2.15 -27.79
CA THR A 229 4.61 2.21 -29.24
C THR A 229 3.93 3.39 -29.94
N ASN A 230 3.03 4.11 -29.22
CA ASN A 230 2.18 5.14 -29.82
C ASN A 230 2.23 6.50 -29.10
N LEU A 231 3.33 6.81 -28.42
CA LEU A 231 3.46 8.07 -27.70
C LEU A 231 3.36 9.25 -28.68
N TYR A 232 2.53 10.23 -28.38
CA TYR A 232 2.51 11.49 -29.12
C TYR A 232 3.82 12.25 -28.95
N VAL A 233 4.28 12.88 -30.03
CA VAL A 233 5.25 13.97 -29.92
C VAL A 233 4.47 15.20 -29.45
N LEU A 234 4.84 15.74 -28.30
CA LEU A 234 4.21 16.92 -27.72
C LEU A 234 4.95 18.18 -28.18
N ASP A 235 4.24 19.29 -28.26
CA ASP A 235 4.80 20.62 -28.50
C ASP A 235 5.28 21.27 -27.19
N ASP A 236 5.76 22.51 -27.27
CA ASP A 236 6.29 23.27 -26.11
C ASP A 236 5.21 23.60 -25.06
N GLU A 237 3.93 23.42 -25.40
CA GLU A 237 2.78 23.64 -24.52
C GLU A 237 2.24 22.32 -23.94
N GLY A 238 2.87 21.18 -24.27
CA GLY A 238 2.47 19.85 -23.80
C GLY A 238 1.32 19.24 -24.58
N ALA A 239 0.82 19.89 -25.63
CA ALA A 239 -0.23 19.35 -26.49
C ALA A 239 0.35 18.51 -27.64
N PRO A 240 -0.43 17.60 -28.24
CA PRO A 240 0.05 16.83 -29.40
C PRO A 240 0.53 17.74 -30.52
N ALA A 241 1.78 17.53 -30.97
CA ALA A 241 2.42 18.35 -31.98
C ALA A 241 1.62 18.35 -33.30
N ILE A 242 1.50 19.53 -33.89
CA ILE A 242 0.78 19.73 -35.16
C ILE A 242 1.70 19.34 -36.31
N GLY A 243 1.28 18.40 -37.14
CA GLY A 243 2.03 18.00 -38.35
C GLY A 243 2.11 19.11 -39.40
N PRO A 244 2.89 18.92 -40.45
CA PRO A 244 3.19 19.96 -41.46
C PRO A 244 1.98 20.53 -42.22
N GLY A 245 0.79 19.92 -42.07
CA GLY A 245 -0.45 20.43 -42.67
C GLY A 245 -1.18 21.47 -41.85
N GLY A 246 -0.66 21.84 -40.65
CA GLY A 246 -1.28 22.81 -39.73
C GLY A 246 -2.42 22.20 -38.91
N ILE A 247 -3.06 23.08 -38.11
CA ILE A 247 -4.04 22.68 -37.10
C ILE A 247 -5.29 21.94 -37.64
N PHE A 248 -5.53 21.95 -38.92
CA PHE A 248 -6.62 21.22 -39.59
C PHE A 248 -6.15 19.94 -40.32
N ALA A 249 -4.86 19.69 -40.39
CA ALA A 249 -4.32 18.57 -41.10
C ALA A 249 -3.74 17.53 -40.13
N TYR A 250 -4.53 16.54 -39.89
CA TYR A 250 -4.23 15.44 -39.00
C TYR A 250 -3.79 14.25 -39.85
N GLY A 251 -2.56 14.34 -40.24
CA GLY A 251 -1.96 13.25 -40.98
C GLY A 251 -1.42 12.18 -40.06
N SER A 252 -1.49 10.95 -40.53
CA SER A 252 -0.87 9.76 -39.97
C SER A 252 0.63 9.70 -40.27
N ASP A 253 1.35 10.84 -40.38
CA ASP A 253 2.75 10.75 -40.68
C ASP A 253 3.59 10.52 -39.44
N ASN A 254 4.60 9.67 -39.58
CA ASN A 254 5.51 9.16 -38.55
C ASN A 254 6.27 10.22 -37.75
N GLN A 255 6.07 11.52 -38.00
CA GLN A 255 6.71 12.63 -37.29
C GLN A 255 5.96 13.04 -36.00
N THR A 256 4.82 12.44 -35.73
CA THR A 256 3.93 12.82 -34.64
C THR A 256 3.82 11.75 -33.57
N PHE A 257 4.45 10.61 -33.79
CA PHE A 257 4.52 9.52 -32.84
C PHE A 257 5.99 9.14 -32.58
N ARG A 258 6.23 8.68 -31.36
CA ARG A 258 7.50 8.09 -30.94
C ARG A 258 7.23 6.79 -30.18
N SER A 259 8.22 5.95 -30.07
CA SER A 259 8.21 4.78 -29.21
C SER A 259 9.20 4.96 -28.07
N GLN A 260 8.95 4.29 -26.98
CA GLN A 260 9.86 4.15 -25.85
C GLN A 260 9.86 2.72 -25.39
N ASP A 261 11.02 2.10 -25.48
CA ASP A 261 11.22 0.75 -25.02
C ASP A 261 11.36 0.75 -23.48
N ASP A 262 10.91 -0.35 -22.85
CA ASP A 262 11.05 -0.57 -21.40
C ASP A 262 10.51 0.60 -20.55
N ALA A 263 9.35 1.18 -20.92
CA ALA A 263 8.84 2.43 -20.32
C ALA A 263 8.37 2.29 -18.86
N ASP A 264 8.02 1.08 -18.41
CA ASP A 264 7.52 0.78 -17.05
C ASP A 264 8.66 0.55 -16.05
N THR A 265 9.65 1.44 -16.04
CA THR A 265 10.77 1.40 -15.08
C THR A 265 10.30 1.52 -13.64
N TYR A 266 11.12 1.06 -12.69
CA TYR A 266 10.86 1.22 -11.27
C TYR A 266 12.16 1.46 -10.51
N GLU A 267 12.21 2.56 -9.75
CA GLU A 267 13.27 2.86 -8.80
C GLU A 267 12.66 3.01 -7.41
N SER A 268 13.31 2.44 -6.40
CA SER A 268 12.90 2.56 -5.00
C SER A 268 14.09 2.75 -4.07
N LEU A 269 13.94 3.68 -3.15
CA LEU A 269 14.85 3.88 -2.03
C LEU A 269 14.08 3.69 -0.72
N TYR A 270 14.47 2.70 0.04
CA TYR A 270 13.94 2.45 1.39
C TYR A 270 15.05 2.63 2.42
N ALA A 271 14.72 3.28 3.53
CA ALA A 271 15.61 3.42 4.68
C ALA A 271 14.83 3.28 5.99
N ARG A 272 15.43 2.59 6.98
CA ARG A 272 14.92 2.51 8.34
C ARG A 272 16.02 2.81 9.34
N LEU A 273 15.69 3.55 10.37
CA LEU A 273 16.50 3.75 11.56
C LEU A 273 15.69 3.41 12.79
N SER A 274 16.16 2.46 13.58
CA SER A 274 15.54 2.07 14.85
C SER A 274 16.53 2.27 15.99
N ALA A 275 15.99 2.61 17.17
CA ALA A 275 16.74 2.75 18.42
C ALA A 275 16.00 2.01 19.53
N LYS A 276 16.74 1.17 20.26
CA LYS A 276 16.26 0.43 21.42
C LYS A 276 16.96 0.95 22.66
N TRP A 277 16.17 1.24 23.69
CA TRP A 277 16.65 1.66 25.00
C TRP A 277 15.97 0.86 26.11
N ALA A 278 16.74 0.06 26.84
CA ALA A 278 16.31 -0.72 27.99
C ALA A 278 16.95 -0.18 29.27
N PRO A 279 16.38 0.89 29.90
CA PRO A 279 16.95 1.49 31.11
C PRO A 279 16.96 0.54 32.31
N SER A 280 16.15 -0.50 32.29
CA SER A 280 16.10 -1.59 33.28
C SER A 280 15.60 -2.88 32.62
N ASP A 281 15.68 -3.99 33.33
CA ASP A 281 15.16 -5.30 32.87
C ASP A 281 13.61 -5.32 32.73
N THR A 282 12.93 -4.31 33.23
CA THR A 282 11.46 -4.21 33.24
C THR A 282 10.90 -3.09 32.35
N ILE A 283 11.76 -2.28 31.74
CA ILE A 283 11.34 -1.16 30.89
C ILE A 283 12.14 -1.14 29.62
N GLU A 284 11.45 -1.14 28.51
CA GLU A 284 12.02 -1.07 27.18
C GLU A 284 11.30 -0.06 26.31
N PHE A 285 12.05 0.66 25.48
CA PHE A 285 11.55 1.56 24.46
C PHE A 285 12.18 1.21 23.12
N VAL A 286 11.34 1.11 22.08
CA VAL A 286 11.79 0.95 20.69
C VAL A 286 11.19 2.07 19.87
N GLY A 287 12.04 2.93 19.31
CA GLY A 287 11.64 3.98 18.37
C GLY A 287 12.14 3.65 16.97
N SER A 288 11.29 3.79 15.95
CA SER A 288 11.64 3.51 14.56
C SER A 288 11.18 4.63 13.64
N TYR A 289 11.99 4.92 12.63
CA TYR A 289 11.63 5.82 11.54
C TYR A 289 11.89 5.11 10.22
N PHE A 290 10.89 5.14 9.34
CA PHE A 290 10.88 4.53 8.02
C PHE A 290 10.72 5.63 6.97
N TYR A 291 11.46 5.48 5.90
CA TYR A 291 11.35 6.29 4.70
C TYR A 291 11.33 5.38 3.48
N GLN A 292 10.44 5.64 2.56
CA GLN A 292 10.45 4.98 1.25
C GLN A 292 10.03 5.97 0.19
N GLN A 293 10.82 6.05 -0.87
CA GLN A 293 10.51 6.75 -2.11
C GLN A 293 10.42 5.73 -3.24
N ASP A 294 9.39 5.85 -4.06
CA ASP A 294 9.18 5.00 -5.23
C ASP A 294 8.91 5.87 -6.45
N ASP A 295 9.56 5.56 -7.55
CA ASP A 295 9.40 6.19 -8.84
C ASP A 295 9.12 5.13 -9.91
N SER A 296 8.07 5.30 -10.70
CA SER A 296 7.70 4.42 -11.81
C SER A 296 7.53 5.20 -13.10
N GLY A 297 8.13 4.72 -14.19
CA GLY A 297 8.06 5.36 -15.52
C GLY A 297 6.72 5.13 -16.22
N GLY A 298 6.01 4.05 -15.92
CA GLY A 298 4.75 3.74 -16.58
C GLY A 298 4.05 2.49 -16.09
N ARG A 299 3.00 2.11 -16.80
CA ARG A 299 2.20 0.91 -16.47
C ARG A 299 2.79 -0.35 -17.07
N ARG A 300 2.95 -1.38 -16.24
CA ARG A 300 3.26 -2.75 -16.70
C ARG A 300 1.99 -3.47 -17.19
N GLN A 301 1.39 -2.94 -18.23
CA GLN A 301 0.13 -3.45 -18.75
C GLN A 301 0.14 -3.44 -20.29
N PRO A 302 0.10 -4.59 -20.96
CA PRO A 302 -0.04 -4.62 -22.42
C PRO A 302 -1.45 -4.20 -22.85
N SER A 303 -1.54 -3.51 -23.99
CA SER A 303 -2.81 -3.16 -24.58
C SER A 303 -3.44 -4.36 -25.30
N ALA A 304 -4.77 -4.43 -25.26
CA ALA A 304 -5.54 -5.38 -26.03
C ALA A 304 -6.02 -4.75 -27.35
N GLY A 305 -6.12 -5.55 -28.42
CA GLY A 305 -6.59 -5.09 -29.72
C GLY A 305 -5.45 -4.84 -30.70
N ALA A 306 -5.56 -3.80 -31.50
CA ALA A 306 -4.61 -3.47 -32.53
C ALA A 306 -4.22 -1.99 -32.49
N ASN A 307 -3.01 -1.69 -32.91
CA ASN A 307 -2.50 -0.33 -33.05
C ASN A 307 -3.19 0.44 -34.19
N GLY A 308 -2.79 1.69 -34.43
CA GLY A 308 -3.35 2.56 -35.46
C GLY A 308 -3.20 2.02 -36.89
N ASP A 309 -2.26 1.11 -37.13
CA ASP A 309 -2.02 0.45 -38.43
C ASP A 309 -2.81 -0.86 -38.60
N GLY A 310 -3.58 -1.26 -37.55
CA GLY A 310 -4.37 -2.48 -37.54
C GLY A 310 -3.59 -3.75 -37.17
N GLU A 311 -2.33 -3.62 -36.73
CA GLU A 311 -1.52 -4.73 -36.25
C GLU A 311 -1.82 -4.99 -34.76
N PRO A 312 -2.01 -6.26 -34.33
CA PRO A 312 -2.23 -6.60 -32.94
C PRO A 312 -1.06 -6.15 -32.08
N TYR A 313 -1.36 -5.61 -30.90
CA TYR A 313 -0.32 -5.32 -29.89
C TYR A 313 0.42 -6.60 -29.48
N GLY A 314 1.72 -6.50 -29.37
CA GLY A 314 2.59 -7.54 -28.84
C GLY A 314 2.37 -7.79 -27.33
N ARG A 315 2.99 -8.85 -26.83
CA ARG A 315 2.87 -9.27 -25.43
C ARG A 315 3.33 -8.18 -24.44
N TYR A 316 4.26 -7.36 -24.83
CA TYR A 316 4.90 -6.32 -24.01
C TYR A 316 4.66 -4.92 -24.56
N GLU A 317 3.67 -4.74 -25.43
CA GLU A 317 3.37 -3.45 -26.04
C GLU A 317 2.17 -2.78 -25.38
N ASN A 318 2.32 -1.49 -25.06
CA ASN A 318 1.29 -0.60 -24.56
C ASN A 318 0.98 0.48 -25.59
N GLY A 319 -0.30 0.71 -25.86
CA GLY A 319 -0.79 1.69 -26.82
C GLY A 319 -1.13 3.05 -26.24
N ALA A 320 -0.71 3.36 -25.01
CA ALA A 320 -0.89 4.69 -24.43
C ALA A 320 -0.19 5.75 -25.28
N VAL A 321 -0.79 6.94 -25.32
CA VAL A 321 -0.29 8.04 -26.17
C VAL A 321 0.60 9.03 -25.42
N ILE A 322 0.72 8.87 -24.11
CA ILE A 322 1.70 9.55 -23.25
C ILE A 322 2.38 8.54 -22.31
N GLU A 323 3.52 8.91 -21.77
CA GLU A 323 4.12 8.21 -20.63
C GLU A 323 3.19 8.37 -19.41
N GLU A 324 3.17 7.35 -18.57
CA GLU A 324 2.30 7.32 -17.41
C GLU A 324 3.13 7.17 -16.11
N PRO A 325 3.97 8.16 -15.76
CA PRO A 325 4.79 8.10 -14.56
C PRO A 325 3.94 8.14 -13.29
N ALA A 326 4.51 7.66 -12.21
CA ALA A 326 3.96 7.81 -10.87
C ALA A 326 5.08 7.83 -9.84
N ASP A 327 4.88 8.59 -8.78
CA ASP A 327 5.81 8.69 -7.67
C ASP A 327 5.09 8.55 -6.32
N ARG A 328 5.85 8.19 -5.29
CA ARG A 328 5.38 8.14 -3.91
C ARG A 328 6.50 8.42 -2.93
N ASP A 329 6.18 9.18 -1.89
CA ASP A 329 6.98 9.35 -0.68
C ASP A 329 6.21 8.86 0.53
N LEU A 330 6.82 8.00 1.34
CA LEU A 330 6.27 7.49 2.59
C LEU A 330 7.24 7.79 3.74
N HIS A 331 6.73 8.45 4.77
CA HIS A 331 7.39 8.67 6.04
C HIS A 331 6.57 8.04 7.16
N MET A 332 7.19 7.24 8.02
CA MET A 332 6.49 6.66 9.17
C MET A 332 7.41 6.68 10.40
N GLY A 333 6.92 7.23 11.49
CA GLY A 333 7.58 7.20 12.79
C GLY A 333 6.76 6.37 13.79
N SER A 334 7.41 5.52 14.59
CA SER A 334 6.77 4.76 15.65
C SER A 334 7.59 4.80 16.94
N LEU A 335 6.90 4.75 18.07
CA LEU A 335 7.48 4.59 19.40
C LEU A 335 6.66 3.57 20.16
N GLU A 336 7.32 2.50 20.58
CA GLU A 336 6.77 1.48 21.44
C GLU A 336 7.46 1.53 22.80
N ALA A 337 6.65 1.42 23.86
CA ALA A 337 7.13 1.33 25.25
C ALA A 337 6.53 0.10 25.89
N ASN A 338 7.37 -0.81 26.39
CA ASN A 338 7.00 -2.02 27.08
C ASN A 338 7.43 -1.94 28.55
N ILE A 339 6.49 -2.12 29.47
CA ILE A 339 6.72 -2.05 30.91
C ILE A 339 6.23 -3.35 31.54
N ASP A 340 7.17 -4.12 32.07
CA ASP A 340 6.88 -5.30 32.87
C ASP A 340 6.45 -4.88 34.30
N LEU A 341 5.19 -5.18 34.64
CA LEU A 341 4.60 -4.93 35.96
C LEU A 341 4.68 -6.15 36.87
N GLY A 342 5.28 -7.26 36.41
CA GLY A 342 5.41 -8.53 37.11
C GLY A 342 4.18 -9.43 37.08
N PHE A 343 2.98 -8.87 36.86
CA PHE A 343 1.73 -9.62 36.65
C PHE A 343 1.16 -9.41 35.24
N ALA A 344 1.63 -8.40 34.55
CA ALA A 344 1.23 -8.04 33.20
C ALA A 344 2.29 -7.17 32.53
N THR A 345 2.32 -7.16 31.20
CA THR A 345 3.05 -6.18 30.41
C THR A 345 2.10 -5.07 29.97
N LEU A 346 2.48 -3.83 30.27
CA LEU A 346 1.84 -2.64 29.73
C LEU A 346 2.61 -2.20 28.49
N THR A 347 1.95 -2.22 27.33
CA THR A 347 2.51 -1.72 26.07
C THR A 347 1.80 -0.43 25.68
N SER A 348 2.58 0.58 25.25
CA SER A 348 2.07 1.80 24.61
C SER A 348 2.74 1.92 23.24
N ALA A 349 1.95 1.86 22.17
CA ALA A 349 2.42 2.01 20.80
C ALA A 349 1.83 3.29 20.19
N SER A 350 2.69 4.23 19.80
CA SER A 350 2.34 5.49 19.15
C SER A 350 2.96 5.51 17.78
N SER A 351 2.23 5.87 16.74
CA SER A 351 2.77 6.02 15.40
C SER A 351 2.13 7.18 14.63
N TYR A 352 2.89 7.71 13.70
CA TYR A 352 2.45 8.67 12.72
C TYR A 352 3.03 8.31 11.37
N TYR A 353 2.21 8.33 10.34
CA TYR A 353 2.69 8.21 8.97
C TYR A 353 2.12 9.30 8.07
N ASP A 354 2.89 9.62 7.03
CA ASP A 354 2.56 10.49 5.92
C ASP A 354 2.95 9.77 4.63
N ASN A 355 1.96 9.49 3.77
CA ASN A 355 2.11 8.77 2.52
C ASN A 355 1.45 9.60 1.41
N GLN A 356 2.25 10.12 0.50
CA GLN A 356 1.79 11.00 -0.56
C GLN A 356 2.45 10.66 -1.89
N GLY A 357 1.83 11.07 -2.98
CA GLY A 357 2.41 10.85 -4.31
C GLY A 357 1.53 11.37 -5.43
N SER A 358 2.03 11.20 -6.64
CA SER A 358 1.37 11.66 -7.85
C SER A 358 1.35 10.61 -8.96
N SER A 359 0.51 10.80 -9.96
CA SER A 359 0.54 10.00 -11.18
C SER A 359 -0.10 10.71 -12.36
N ASP A 360 0.49 10.48 -13.54
CA ASP A 360 -0.10 10.85 -14.82
C ASP A 360 -0.71 9.64 -15.50
N THR A 361 -1.88 9.80 -16.10
CA THR A 361 -2.60 8.71 -16.75
C THR A 361 -3.12 9.13 -18.10
N ASP A 362 -2.95 8.25 -19.07
CA ASP A 362 -3.64 8.33 -20.36
C ASP A 362 -5.09 7.84 -20.23
N ASN A 363 -6.04 8.77 -20.21
CA ASN A 363 -7.47 8.50 -20.22
C ASN A 363 -8.10 8.60 -21.62
N THR A 364 -7.29 8.75 -22.68
CA THR A 364 -7.79 8.92 -24.05
C THR A 364 -8.67 7.76 -24.49
N GLY A 365 -8.29 6.53 -24.16
CA GLY A 365 -9.07 5.33 -24.48
C GLY A 365 -10.40 5.27 -23.70
N PHE A 366 -10.43 5.67 -22.43
CA PHE A 366 -11.64 5.77 -21.64
C PHE A 366 -12.59 6.82 -22.22
N PHE A 367 -12.06 7.97 -22.55
CA PHE A 367 -12.82 9.06 -23.16
C PHE A 367 -13.42 8.65 -24.51
N ALA A 368 -12.68 7.92 -25.33
CA ALA A 368 -13.12 7.44 -26.63
C ALA A 368 -14.21 6.36 -26.56
N ASN A 369 -14.24 5.53 -25.50
CA ASN A 369 -15.10 4.34 -25.45
C ASN A 369 -16.31 4.43 -24.52
N SER A 370 -16.21 5.10 -23.38
CA SER A 370 -17.23 5.00 -22.30
C SER A 370 -18.27 6.10 -22.31
N LEU A 371 -17.84 7.31 -22.55
CA LEU A 371 -18.72 8.51 -22.61
C LEU A 371 -18.85 9.00 -24.04
N ALA A 372 -18.29 8.26 -24.96
CA ALA A 372 -17.98 8.62 -26.33
C ALA A 372 -19.17 9.11 -27.13
N GLN A 373 -20.37 8.56 -26.93
CA GLN A 373 -21.48 9.02 -27.77
C GLN A 373 -21.86 10.49 -27.50
N PHE A 374 -21.67 10.95 -26.28
CA PHE A 374 -21.99 12.34 -25.94
C PHE A 374 -20.83 13.29 -26.24
N TYR A 375 -19.63 12.98 -25.75
CA TYR A 375 -18.46 13.82 -25.97
C TYR A 375 -17.87 13.67 -27.37
N TYR A 376 -17.98 12.49 -27.97
CA TYR A 376 -17.53 12.24 -29.33
C TYR A 376 -18.25 13.12 -30.35
N SER A 377 -19.53 13.43 -30.14
CA SER A 377 -20.25 14.38 -30.99
C SER A 377 -19.70 15.80 -30.90
N THR A 378 -19.13 16.20 -29.78
CA THR A 378 -18.55 17.52 -29.57
C THR A 378 -17.08 17.56 -29.99
N TYR A 379 -16.33 16.49 -29.73
CA TYR A 379 -14.90 16.39 -30.02
C TYR A 379 -14.59 15.57 -31.30
N TYR A 380 -15.60 15.08 -31.98
CA TYR A 380 -15.47 14.21 -33.17
C TYR A 380 -14.52 14.76 -34.23
N VAL A 381 -14.42 16.07 -34.31
CA VAL A 381 -13.56 16.76 -35.28
C VAL A 381 -12.20 17.19 -34.68
N PHE A 382 -11.98 17.00 -33.35
CA PHE A 382 -10.70 17.26 -32.73
C PHE A 382 -9.74 16.07 -32.98
N PRO A 383 -8.68 16.28 -33.69
CA PRO A 383 -8.07 15.22 -34.47
C PRO A 383 -7.01 14.40 -33.80
N ARG A 384 -6.48 14.85 -32.69
CA ARG A 384 -5.56 14.11 -31.83
C ARG A 384 -5.96 14.31 -30.39
N PRO A 385 -7.05 13.69 -29.98
CA PRO A 385 -7.46 13.81 -28.60
C PRO A 385 -6.36 13.21 -27.72
N LEU A 386 -5.88 14.01 -26.78
CA LEU A 386 -5.05 13.60 -25.67
C LEU A 386 -5.79 14.01 -24.40
N TYR A 387 -6.41 13.02 -23.77
CA TYR A 387 -7.13 13.21 -22.53
C TYR A 387 -6.30 12.65 -21.37
N THR A 388 -5.78 13.55 -20.54
CA THR A 388 -4.93 13.20 -19.42
C THR A 388 -5.71 13.21 -18.11
N ALA A 389 -5.19 12.53 -17.11
CA ALA A 389 -5.59 12.68 -15.72
C ALA A 389 -4.32 12.72 -14.86
N GLU A 390 -4.05 13.90 -14.31
CA GLU A 390 -3.05 14.12 -13.29
C GLU A 390 -3.70 13.91 -11.93
N ARG A 391 -3.09 13.08 -11.08
CA ARG A 391 -3.62 12.77 -9.75
C ARG A 391 -2.56 12.99 -8.70
N GLU A 392 -2.99 13.57 -7.58
CA GLU A 392 -2.21 13.68 -6.36
C GLU A 392 -3.01 13.07 -5.22
N PHE A 393 -2.34 12.35 -4.34
CA PHE A 393 -2.97 11.77 -3.16
C PHE A 393 -2.13 12.03 -1.92
N TYR A 394 -2.79 12.00 -0.78
CA TYR A 394 -2.16 11.94 0.53
C TYR A 394 -2.95 11.06 1.50
N ASP A 395 -2.26 10.45 2.44
CA ASP A 395 -2.82 9.68 3.56
C ASP A 395 -1.92 9.88 4.78
N GLU A 396 -2.39 10.67 5.74
CA GLU A 396 -1.70 10.97 6.99
C GLU A 396 -2.49 10.38 8.15
N SER A 397 -1.82 9.74 9.10
CA SER A 397 -2.51 9.16 10.24
C SER A 397 -1.67 9.20 11.51
N PHE A 398 -2.28 9.63 12.61
CA PHE A 398 -1.79 9.42 13.97
C PHE A 398 -2.55 8.27 14.62
N ILE A 399 -1.81 7.34 15.24
CA ILE A 399 -2.36 6.14 15.84
C ILE A 399 -1.75 5.96 17.24
N GLN A 400 -2.61 5.61 18.19
CA GLN A 400 -2.21 5.28 19.55
C GLN A 400 -2.91 4.02 20.02
N GLU A 401 -2.16 3.04 20.48
CA GLU A 401 -2.68 1.89 21.21
C GLU A 401 -2.03 1.80 22.59
N ILE A 402 -2.83 1.50 23.60
CA ILE A 402 -2.35 1.16 24.94
C ILE A 402 -2.99 -0.17 25.30
N ARG A 403 -2.19 -1.16 25.69
CA ARG A 403 -2.69 -2.48 26.07
C ARG A 403 -2.01 -3.03 27.30
N LEU A 404 -2.74 -3.85 28.03
CA LEU A 404 -2.27 -4.61 29.18
C LEU A 404 -2.47 -6.11 28.89
N VAL A 405 -1.38 -6.86 28.91
CA VAL A 405 -1.35 -8.30 28.61
C VAL A 405 -0.86 -9.05 29.85
N SER A 406 -1.61 -10.07 30.31
CA SER A 406 -1.17 -10.90 31.43
C SER A 406 0.08 -11.70 31.09
N GLN A 407 0.99 -11.83 32.05
CA GLN A 407 2.27 -12.54 31.90
C GLN A 407 2.28 -13.92 32.58
N THR A 408 1.15 -14.43 33.00
CA THR A 408 1.15 -15.60 33.88
C THR A 408 0.66 -16.85 33.18
N ASP A 409 1.30 -17.98 33.46
CA ASP A 409 0.77 -19.34 33.27
C ASP A 409 -0.38 -19.59 34.27
N SER A 410 -1.28 -18.63 34.43
CA SER A 410 -2.41 -18.71 35.36
C SER A 410 -3.62 -19.31 34.67
N ALA A 411 -4.57 -19.81 35.47
CA ALA A 411 -5.82 -20.30 34.92
C ALA A 411 -6.61 -19.22 34.16
N LEU A 412 -6.32 -17.95 34.38
CA LEU A 412 -6.94 -16.81 33.69
C LEU A 412 -5.86 -15.93 33.04
N GLU A 413 -5.96 -15.81 31.73
CA GLU A 413 -5.13 -14.91 30.92
C GLU A 413 -6.02 -13.83 30.32
N TYR A 414 -5.46 -12.62 30.10
CA TYR A 414 -6.21 -11.49 29.61
C TYR A 414 -5.38 -10.55 28.74
N VAL A 415 -6.08 -9.93 27.80
CA VAL A 415 -5.63 -8.76 27.04
C VAL A 415 -6.71 -7.69 27.17
N PHE A 416 -6.35 -6.47 27.52
CA PHE A 416 -7.23 -5.30 27.49
C PHE A 416 -6.51 -4.15 26.80
N GLY A 417 -7.21 -3.42 25.96
CA GLY A 417 -6.61 -2.28 25.27
C GLY A 417 -7.59 -1.18 24.91
N ALA A 418 -7.00 -0.03 24.62
CA ALA A 418 -7.66 1.14 24.06
C ALA A 418 -6.91 1.57 22.80
N PHE A 419 -7.65 1.94 21.76
CA PHE A 419 -7.14 2.35 20.46
C PHE A 419 -7.71 3.71 20.08
N TYR A 420 -6.87 4.54 19.48
CA TYR A 420 -7.25 5.81 18.88
C TYR A 420 -6.58 5.98 17.52
N GLN A 421 -7.33 6.47 16.55
CA GLN A 421 -6.83 6.86 15.24
C GLN A 421 -7.43 8.20 14.82
N ASP A 422 -6.59 9.06 14.24
CA ASP A 422 -6.97 10.29 13.55
C ASP A 422 -6.27 10.28 12.20
N GLN A 423 -7.04 10.20 11.11
CA GLN A 423 -6.53 10.03 9.75
C GLN A 423 -7.13 11.11 8.84
N GLN A 424 -6.28 11.68 8.00
CA GLN A 424 -6.67 12.56 6.91
C GLN A 424 -6.16 11.98 5.61
N ARG A 425 -7.02 11.88 4.62
CA ARG A 425 -6.63 11.40 3.30
C ARG A 425 -7.37 12.13 2.21
N GLY A 426 -6.73 12.26 1.06
CA GLY A 426 -7.33 12.94 -0.07
C GLY A 426 -6.81 12.48 -1.40
N LEU A 427 -7.55 12.85 -2.42
CA LEU A 427 -7.20 12.71 -3.82
C LEU A 427 -7.68 13.92 -4.59
N THR A 428 -6.78 14.50 -5.35
CA THR A 428 -7.08 15.49 -6.38
C THR A 428 -6.86 14.86 -7.74
N GLN A 429 -7.75 15.10 -8.69
CA GLN A 429 -7.57 14.75 -10.09
C GLN A 429 -7.89 15.95 -10.95
N ILE A 430 -6.97 16.29 -11.86
CA ILE A 430 -7.15 17.27 -12.92
C ILE A 430 -7.12 16.50 -14.24
N SER A 431 -8.13 16.72 -15.06
CA SER A 431 -8.24 16.03 -16.35
C SER A 431 -8.40 17.03 -17.48
N ASP A 432 -7.44 17.01 -18.40
CA ASP A 432 -7.36 17.97 -19.48
C ASP A 432 -7.42 17.26 -20.85
N LEU A 433 -8.08 17.90 -21.80
CA LEU A 433 -8.04 17.57 -23.22
C LEU A 433 -7.03 18.52 -23.88
N LEU A 434 -5.78 18.14 -23.85
CA LEU A 434 -4.66 19.02 -24.17
C LEU A 434 -4.70 19.50 -25.62
N GLY A 435 -4.62 20.83 -25.81
CA GLY A 435 -4.66 21.52 -27.09
C GLY A 435 -6.04 21.75 -27.67
N PHE A 436 -7.11 21.36 -26.95
CA PHE A 436 -8.48 21.56 -27.39
C PHE A 436 -8.87 23.04 -27.48
N GLU A 437 -8.54 23.83 -26.47
CA GLU A 437 -8.79 25.28 -26.45
C GLU A 437 -8.23 25.96 -27.72
N ARG A 438 -6.95 25.77 -27.97
CA ARG A 438 -6.26 26.32 -29.14
C ARG A 438 -6.88 25.91 -30.47
N TRP A 439 -7.26 24.63 -30.58
CA TRP A 439 -7.89 24.11 -31.78
C TRP A 439 -9.32 24.66 -31.95
N ALA A 440 -10.12 24.69 -30.88
CA ALA A 440 -11.50 25.13 -30.90
C ALA A 440 -11.61 26.62 -31.24
N ASP A 441 -10.76 27.46 -30.69
CA ASP A 441 -10.70 28.89 -31.00
C ASP A 441 -10.38 29.14 -32.47
N ALA A 442 -9.50 28.32 -33.05
CA ALA A 442 -9.18 28.44 -34.47
C ALA A 442 -10.27 27.88 -35.39
N PHE A 443 -11.06 26.90 -34.93
CA PHE A 443 -12.04 26.19 -35.74
C PHE A 443 -13.44 26.82 -35.68
N PHE A 444 -13.92 27.22 -34.49
CA PHE A 444 -15.31 27.57 -34.33
C PHE A 444 -15.63 29.08 -34.57
N PHE A 445 -14.65 29.97 -34.59
CA PHE A 445 -14.85 31.43 -34.81
C PHE A 445 -15.96 32.01 -33.97
N THR A 446 -16.08 31.66 -32.70
CA THR A 446 -17.14 32.07 -31.78
C THR A 446 -16.57 32.93 -30.65
N ASP A 447 -17.44 33.70 -29.96
CA ASP A 447 -17.09 34.38 -28.71
C ASP A 447 -17.13 33.47 -27.49
N PHE A 448 -17.30 32.16 -27.70
CA PHE A 448 -17.30 31.15 -26.64
C PHE A 448 -15.88 30.86 -26.18
N VAL A 449 -15.63 30.89 -24.90
CA VAL A 449 -14.34 30.59 -24.31
C VAL A 449 -14.26 29.08 -24.10
N PHE A 450 -13.34 28.46 -24.83
CA PHE A 450 -13.01 27.05 -24.64
C PHE A 450 -11.89 26.91 -23.60
N THR A 451 -11.73 25.76 -23.03
CA THR A 451 -10.65 25.41 -22.10
C THR A 451 -10.22 23.95 -22.33
N ASP A 452 -8.95 23.67 -22.11
CA ASP A 452 -8.44 22.30 -22.12
C ASP A 452 -8.97 21.52 -20.92
N ASN A 453 -9.23 22.20 -19.79
CA ASN A 453 -9.74 21.56 -18.57
C ASN A 453 -11.15 21.00 -18.78
N VAL A 454 -11.28 19.70 -18.58
CA VAL A 454 -12.52 18.96 -18.78
C VAL A 454 -13.17 18.55 -17.47
N PHE A 455 -12.34 18.16 -16.47
CA PHE A 455 -12.84 17.61 -15.24
C PHE A 455 -11.82 17.74 -14.12
N ASP A 456 -12.25 18.33 -12.99
CA ASP A 456 -11.51 18.37 -11.74
C ASP A 456 -12.31 17.64 -10.66
N PHE A 457 -11.62 16.82 -9.91
CA PHE A 457 -12.14 16.08 -8.79
C PHE A 457 -11.25 16.30 -7.59
N ASP A 458 -11.83 16.71 -6.46
CA ASP A 458 -11.13 16.84 -5.19
C ASP A 458 -11.96 16.12 -4.12
N ARG A 459 -11.33 15.19 -3.42
CA ARG A 459 -11.94 14.47 -2.32
C ARG A 459 -11.01 14.50 -1.12
N ASN A 460 -11.53 14.98 -0.01
CA ASN A 460 -10.86 14.99 1.28
C ASN A 460 -11.71 14.25 2.31
N GLU A 461 -11.08 13.41 3.11
CA GLU A 461 -11.73 12.63 4.16
C GLU A 461 -10.97 12.77 5.47
N ASP A 462 -11.68 13.22 6.51
CA ASP A 462 -11.24 13.18 7.91
C ASP A 462 -11.90 11.97 8.58
N TYR A 463 -11.08 11.09 9.16
CA TYR A 463 -11.55 9.91 9.88
C TYR A 463 -10.99 9.87 11.29
N ARG A 464 -11.85 9.53 12.25
CA ARG A 464 -11.48 9.32 13.65
C ARG A 464 -12.13 8.06 14.19
N GLU A 465 -11.36 7.27 14.95
CA GLU A 465 -11.85 6.10 15.67
C GLU A 465 -11.35 6.10 17.11
N ILE A 466 -12.22 5.72 18.03
CA ILE A 466 -11.88 5.33 19.40
C ILE A 466 -12.42 3.91 19.59
N ALA A 467 -11.60 3.03 20.17
CA ALA A 467 -12.07 1.69 20.49
C ALA A 467 -11.54 1.21 21.85
N LEU A 468 -12.33 0.36 22.49
CA LEU A 468 -11.95 -0.42 23.66
C LEU A 468 -12.10 -1.89 23.33
N PHE A 469 -11.09 -2.69 23.62
CA PHE A 469 -11.11 -4.11 23.34
C PHE A 469 -10.57 -4.93 24.50
N GLY A 470 -10.96 -6.19 24.52
CA GLY A 470 -10.39 -7.13 25.48
C GLY A 470 -10.73 -8.56 25.14
N GLU A 471 -9.88 -9.45 25.61
CA GLU A 471 -10.00 -10.89 25.46
C GLU A 471 -9.62 -11.55 26.78
N LEU A 472 -10.38 -12.56 27.19
CA LEU A 472 -10.15 -13.38 28.37
C LEU A 472 -10.04 -14.84 27.94
N THR A 473 -8.95 -15.49 28.28
CA THR A 473 -8.77 -16.93 28.12
C THR A 473 -8.76 -17.61 29.48
N TYR A 474 -9.62 -18.60 29.63
CA TYR A 474 -9.69 -19.41 30.84
C TYR A 474 -9.25 -20.84 30.55
N ASN A 475 -8.15 -21.25 31.16
CA ASN A 475 -7.61 -22.59 31.11
C ASN A 475 -8.39 -23.47 32.10
N ILE A 476 -9.43 -24.20 31.59
CA ILE A 476 -10.30 -25.05 32.41
C ILE A 476 -9.53 -26.26 32.91
N THR A 477 -8.70 -26.84 32.04
CA THR A 477 -7.68 -27.86 32.36
C THR A 477 -6.39 -27.49 31.61
N GLU A 478 -5.33 -28.28 31.76
CA GLU A 478 -4.11 -28.08 30.99
C GLU A 478 -4.37 -28.22 29.49
N GLU A 479 -5.35 -29.07 29.08
CA GLU A 479 -5.68 -29.36 27.69
C GLU A 479 -6.88 -28.54 27.15
N LEU A 480 -7.74 -27.98 28.00
CA LEU A 480 -8.97 -27.29 27.58
C LEU A 480 -8.92 -25.81 27.88
N LYS A 481 -8.90 -25.00 26.84
CA LYS A 481 -8.92 -23.54 26.90
C LYS A 481 -10.22 -22.99 26.31
N VAL A 482 -10.78 -21.95 26.92
CA VAL A 482 -11.94 -21.21 26.41
C VAL A 482 -11.61 -19.73 26.41
N THR A 483 -11.77 -19.09 25.26
CA THR A 483 -11.49 -17.67 25.06
C THR A 483 -12.75 -16.93 24.68
N GLY A 484 -12.97 -15.74 25.25
CA GLY A 484 -14.03 -14.81 24.88
C GLY A 484 -13.48 -13.40 24.75
N GLY A 485 -13.81 -12.73 23.66
CA GLY A 485 -13.35 -11.38 23.37
C GLY A 485 -14.46 -10.46 22.88
N ALA A 486 -14.27 -9.16 23.10
CA ALA A 486 -15.15 -8.12 22.59
C ALA A 486 -14.36 -6.85 22.25
N ARG A 487 -14.82 -6.13 21.23
CA ARG A 487 -14.38 -4.76 20.87
C ARG A 487 -15.58 -3.87 20.72
N TRP A 488 -15.60 -2.79 21.48
CA TRP A 488 -16.46 -1.65 21.21
C TRP A 488 -15.67 -0.61 20.42
N PHE A 489 -16.26 -0.03 19.41
CA PHE A 489 -15.70 1.09 18.67
C PHE A 489 -16.76 2.17 18.43
N ASP A 490 -16.28 3.39 18.25
CA ASP A 490 -17.02 4.55 17.80
C ASP A 490 -16.16 5.27 16.76
N ASN A 491 -16.67 5.41 15.56
CA ASN A 491 -15.95 6.06 14.47
C ASN A 491 -16.80 7.09 13.73
N LYS A 492 -16.10 8.03 13.12
CA LYS A 492 -16.68 9.09 12.31
C LYS A 492 -15.80 9.37 11.11
N SER A 493 -16.41 9.35 9.93
CA SER A 493 -15.81 9.78 8.67
C SER A 493 -16.56 10.99 8.13
N THR A 494 -15.84 12.06 7.81
CA THR A 494 -16.38 13.24 7.14
C THR A 494 -15.66 13.39 5.81
N THR A 495 -16.41 13.24 4.72
CA THR A 495 -15.86 13.33 3.36
C THR A 495 -16.43 14.56 2.66
N ARG A 496 -15.54 15.42 2.15
CA ARG A 496 -15.88 16.51 1.24
C ARG A 496 -15.49 16.14 -0.17
N ILE A 497 -16.41 16.32 -1.10
CA ILE A 497 -16.20 16.06 -2.52
C ILE A 497 -16.49 17.33 -3.28
N GLN A 498 -15.53 17.75 -4.09
CA GLN A 498 -15.70 18.86 -5.04
C GLN A 498 -15.50 18.31 -6.45
N VAL A 499 -16.47 18.54 -7.30
CA VAL A 499 -16.40 18.26 -8.73
C VAL A 499 -16.53 19.57 -9.46
N ARG A 500 -15.56 19.91 -10.29
CA ARG A 500 -15.56 21.09 -11.13
C ARG A 500 -15.23 20.68 -12.54
N SER A 501 -15.76 21.42 -13.50
CA SER A 501 -15.40 21.15 -14.87
C SER A 501 -15.66 22.37 -15.73
N GLY A 502 -14.64 22.80 -16.47
CA GLY A 502 -14.77 23.90 -17.40
C GLY A 502 -15.78 23.61 -18.50
N LEU A 503 -15.71 22.43 -19.09
CA LEU A 503 -16.70 21.97 -20.07
C LEU A 503 -17.93 21.37 -19.41
N TYR A 504 -17.74 20.77 -18.25
CA TYR A 504 -18.77 20.10 -17.48
C TYR A 504 -19.70 21.10 -16.78
N ASP A 505 -19.19 22.25 -16.34
CA ASP A 505 -19.99 23.36 -15.81
C ASP A 505 -21.06 23.86 -16.80
N PHE A 506 -20.73 23.79 -18.08
CA PHE A 506 -21.72 24.13 -19.11
C PHE A 506 -22.91 23.14 -19.14
N PHE A 507 -22.65 21.87 -18.78
CA PHE A 507 -23.68 20.82 -18.84
C PHE A 507 -24.24 20.42 -17.47
N ASN A 508 -23.46 20.50 -16.39
CA ASN A 508 -23.82 19.88 -15.10
C ASN A 508 -23.63 20.73 -13.85
N GLY A 509 -22.94 21.88 -13.93
CA GLY A 509 -22.59 22.68 -12.75
C GLY A 509 -21.52 22.03 -11.88
N SER A 510 -20.99 22.81 -10.94
CA SER A 510 -20.02 22.37 -9.95
C SER A 510 -20.72 21.83 -8.71
N ASP A 511 -20.27 20.69 -8.19
CA ASP A 511 -20.71 20.15 -6.90
C ASP A 511 -19.65 20.37 -5.83
N ASP A 512 -20.08 20.81 -4.65
CA ASP A 512 -19.28 20.87 -3.43
C ASP A 512 -20.14 20.34 -2.28
N THR A 513 -19.89 19.09 -1.89
CA THR A 513 -20.77 18.41 -0.96
C THR A 513 -19.95 17.74 0.15
N THR A 514 -20.46 17.81 1.36
CA THR A 514 -19.87 17.17 2.53
C THR A 514 -20.84 16.12 3.08
N PHE A 515 -20.30 14.93 3.32
CA PHE A 515 -21.00 13.79 3.89
C PHE A 515 -20.36 13.37 5.19
N THR A 516 -21.16 12.86 6.11
CA THR A 516 -20.67 12.30 7.37
C THR A 516 -21.29 10.93 7.57
N ALA A 517 -20.44 9.93 7.80
CA ALA A 517 -20.82 8.60 8.24
C ALA A 517 -20.32 8.41 9.68
N GLU A 518 -21.18 7.91 10.54
CA GLU A 518 -20.86 7.60 11.95
C GLU A 518 -21.32 6.18 12.25
N ASP A 519 -20.51 5.43 12.97
CA ASP A 519 -20.83 4.06 13.33
C ASP A 519 -20.29 3.72 14.72
N SER A 520 -21.08 2.97 15.50
CA SER A 520 -20.70 2.55 16.84
C SER A 520 -21.30 1.19 17.16
N GLU A 521 -20.46 0.19 17.33
CA GLU A 521 -20.89 -1.21 17.50
C GLU A 521 -20.01 -1.96 18.51
N VAL A 522 -20.46 -3.16 18.85
CA VAL A 522 -19.70 -4.13 19.65
C VAL A 522 -19.56 -5.42 18.84
N LEU A 523 -18.33 -5.83 18.61
CA LEU A 523 -17.98 -7.08 17.96
C LEU A 523 -17.56 -8.13 19.00
N PHE A 524 -17.86 -9.38 18.68
CA PHE A 524 -17.56 -10.50 19.57
C PHE A 524 -16.67 -11.55 18.92
N ARG A 525 -15.94 -12.26 19.78
CA ARG A 525 -15.16 -13.43 19.45
C ARG A 525 -15.30 -14.47 20.55
N ALA A 526 -15.35 -15.73 20.18
CA ALA A 526 -15.30 -16.85 21.11
C ALA A 526 -14.49 -17.99 20.49
N ASN A 527 -13.68 -18.66 21.30
CA ASN A 527 -12.91 -19.81 20.88
C ASN A 527 -12.91 -20.88 21.97
N VAL A 528 -12.92 -22.13 21.54
CA VAL A 528 -12.68 -23.30 22.38
C VAL A 528 -11.59 -24.12 21.74
N ALA A 529 -10.54 -24.41 22.48
CA ALA A 529 -9.40 -25.19 22.05
C ALA A 529 -9.19 -26.38 22.99
N TYR A 530 -8.95 -27.54 22.42
CA TYR A 530 -8.69 -28.77 23.15
C TYR A 530 -7.47 -29.50 22.57
N GLU A 531 -6.45 -29.66 23.39
CA GLU A 531 -5.24 -30.41 23.08
C GLU A 531 -5.52 -31.90 23.24
N ILE A 532 -5.51 -32.64 22.13
CA ILE A 532 -5.85 -34.07 22.11
C ILE A 532 -4.62 -34.98 22.29
N ALA A 533 -3.46 -34.46 22.00
CA ALA A 533 -2.14 -35.06 22.23
C ALA A 533 -1.09 -33.94 22.26
N ASP A 534 0.14 -34.27 22.70
CA ASP A 534 1.28 -33.37 22.59
C ASP A 534 1.38 -32.92 21.11
N ASP A 535 1.36 -31.62 20.83
CA ASP A 535 1.42 -30.99 19.49
C ASP A 535 0.15 -31.15 18.60
N ASP A 536 -0.93 -31.77 19.07
CA ASP A 536 -2.18 -31.92 18.32
C ASP A 536 -3.35 -31.15 18.98
N LEU A 537 -3.81 -30.07 18.36
CA LEU A 537 -4.86 -29.18 18.83
C LEU A 537 -6.11 -29.26 17.96
N VAL A 538 -7.29 -29.34 18.57
CA VAL A 538 -8.59 -29.16 17.90
C VAL A 538 -9.25 -27.90 18.44
N TYR A 539 -9.78 -27.06 17.54
CA TYR A 539 -10.42 -25.82 17.96
C TYR A 539 -11.72 -25.53 17.20
N ALA A 540 -12.56 -24.70 17.82
CA ALA A 540 -13.72 -24.10 17.20
C ALA A 540 -13.76 -22.62 17.54
N THR A 541 -13.94 -21.78 16.51
CA THR A 541 -13.96 -20.33 16.63
C THR A 541 -15.23 -19.73 16.05
N PHE A 542 -15.82 -18.79 16.78
CA PHE A 542 -16.76 -17.80 16.31
C PHE A 542 -16.04 -16.45 16.30
N SER A 543 -16.09 -15.70 15.21
CA SER A 543 -15.49 -14.37 15.14
C SER A 543 -16.27 -13.45 14.19
N GLU A 544 -16.32 -12.18 14.57
CA GLU A 544 -16.90 -11.11 13.79
C GLU A 544 -15.81 -10.19 13.26
N GLY A 545 -16.00 -9.69 12.05
CA GLY A 545 -15.17 -8.71 11.42
C GLY A 545 -15.99 -7.59 10.83
N TYR A 546 -15.44 -6.39 10.74
CA TYR A 546 -16.08 -5.27 10.09
C TYR A 546 -15.10 -4.48 9.21
N ARG A 547 -15.67 -3.80 8.26
CA ARG A 547 -15.01 -2.75 7.50
C ARG A 547 -15.85 -1.48 7.63
N ARG A 548 -15.22 -0.36 7.98
CA ARG A 548 -15.93 0.91 8.17
C ARG A 548 -16.73 1.31 6.94
N GLY A 549 -17.88 1.92 7.16
CA GLY A 549 -18.66 2.61 6.16
C GLY A 549 -17.96 3.87 5.64
N GLY A 550 -18.59 4.56 4.72
CA GLY A 550 -18.03 5.75 4.11
C GLY A 550 -18.95 6.39 3.09
N SER A 551 -18.36 7.17 2.20
CA SER A 551 -19.09 7.82 1.12
C SER A 551 -18.52 7.48 -0.25
N ASN A 552 -19.41 7.31 -1.23
CA ASN A 552 -19.04 7.20 -2.64
C ASN A 552 -18.74 8.59 -3.21
N GLY A 553 -17.66 8.69 -4.00
CA GLY A 553 -17.28 9.92 -4.67
C GLY A 553 -18.07 10.20 -5.95
N VAL A 554 -19.39 10.32 -5.86
CA VAL A 554 -20.25 10.50 -7.03
C VAL A 554 -20.97 11.85 -6.98
N PRO A 555 -21.16 12.53 -8.13
CA PRO A 555 -21.91 13.77 -8.19
C PRO A 555 -23.39 13.51 -7.85
N ILE A 556 -24.04 14.47 -7.18
CA ILE A 556 -25.45 14.44 -6.80
C ILE A 556 -26.29 15.47 -7.53
N SER A 557 -25.67 16.31 -8.34
CA SER A 557 -26.34 17.28 -9.20
C SER A 557 -25.95 17.11 -10.66
N GLY A 558 -26.70 17.75 -11.55
CA GLY A 558 -26.42 17.72 -12.97
C GLY A 558 -26.91 16.48 -13.73
N GLN A 559 -26.45 16.33 -14.96
CA GLN A 559 -26.90 15.27 -15.88
C GLN A 559 -26.46 13.85 -15.42
N PHE A 560 -25.36 13.76 -14.68
CA PHE A 560 -24.80 12.51 -14.15
C PHE A 560 -25.03 12.35 -12.65
N ALA A 561 -26.02 13.09 -12.11
CA ALA A 561 -26.40 12.97 -10.71
C ALA A 561 -26.80 11.54 -10.37
N ASN A 562 -26.23 11.02 -9.31
CA ASN A 562 -26.63 9.77 -8.72
C ASN A 562 -27.73 9.98 -7.68
N ASP A 563 -28.49 8.94 -7.37
CA ASP A 563 -29.44 8.99 -6.28
C ASP A 563 -28.69 9.25 -4.96
N PRO A 564 -29.12 10.20 -4.13
CA PRO A 564 -28.53 10.43 -2.80
C PRO A 564 -28.43 9.17 -1.92
N GLU A 565 -29.24 8.16 -2.18
CA GLU A 565 -29.15 6.85 -1.51
C GLU A 565 -27.81 6.15 -1.73
N TYR A 566 -27.12 6.41 -2.85
CA TYR A 566 -25.82 5.79 -3.15
C TYR A 566 -24.61 6.55 -2.64
N LEU A 567 -24.81 7.68 -1.96
CA LEU A 567 -23.70 8.52 -1.49
C LEU A 567 -23.02 7.97 -0.25
N LEU A 568 -23.79 7.38 0.64
CA LEU A 568 -23.29 6.75 1.85
C LEU A 568 -23.42 5.23 1.72
N PHE A 569 -22.47 4.53 2.26
CA PHE A 569 -22.56 3.09 2.45
C PHE A 569 -22.25 2.75 3.90
N ASP A 570 -23.01 1.82 4.44
CA ASP A 570 -22.85 1.33 5.79
C ASP A 570 -21.58 0.46 5.93
N ASN A 571 -21.22 0.10 7.16
CA ASN A 571 -20.16 -0.84 7.43
C ASN A 571 -20.50 -2.23 6.87
N ASP A 572 -19.50 -2.91 6.32
CA ASP A 572 -19.60 -4.33 5.99
C ASP A 572 -19.25 -5.19 7.19
N GLN A 573 -19.98 -6.29 7.38
CA GLN A 573 -19.74 -7.23 8.46
C GLN A 573 -19.56 -8.64 7.92
N VAL A 574 -18.69 -9.39 8.57
CA VAL A 574 -18.49 -10.83 8.33
C VAL A 574 -18.60 -11.57 9.65
N THR A 575 -19.44 -12.61 9.67
CA THR A 575 -19.51 -13.58 10.76
C THR A 575 -18.88 -14.88 10.30
N ASN A 576 -17.91 -15.38 11.04
CA ASN A 576 -17.16 -16.59 10.74
C ASN A 576 -17.38 -17.66 11.81
N TYR A 577 -17.58 -18.87 11.35
CA TYR A 577 -17.58 -20.10 12.15
C TYR A 577 -16.51 -21.03 11.58
N GLU A 578 -15.51 -21.35 12.37
CA GLU A 578 -14.35 -22.13 11.95
C GLU A 578 -14.14 -23.30 12.90
N VAL A 579 -13.76 -24.44 12.35
CA VAL A 579 -13.26 -25.60 13.09
C VAL A 579 -11.97 -26.04 12.45
N GLY A 580 -10.97 -26.31 13.25
CA GLY A 580 -9.64 -26.71 12.78
C GLY A 580 -8.97 -27.75 13.65
N VAL A 581 -7.93 -28.32 13.11
CA VAL A 581 -7.02 -29.29 13.73
C VAL A 581 -5.61 -28.97 13.27
#